data_b8004f2036002180c7f2fca96fbc3739
#
_entry.id   b8004f2036002180c7f2fca96fbc3739
#
_cell.length_a   1.000
_cell.length_b   1.000
_cell.length_c   1.000
_cell.angle_alpha   90.00
_cell.angle_beta   90.00
_cell.angle_gamma   90.00
#
_symmetry.space_group_name_H-M   'P 1'
#
loop_
_entity.id
_entity.type
_entity.pdbx_description
1 polymer ?
#
loop_
_entity_poly.entity_id
_entity_poly.type
_entity_poly.pdbx_seq_one_letter_code
_entity_poly.pdbx_strand_id
1 'polypeptide(L)'
;NVYPDVNKKDDIKNLSSYHLAKGDKICLDFGDHQVGYVTLKLNSVGSPQDAPAFFRLKFAEIAKEITEDSKDYDGWISRGWIQEEFIHVDVLPVELKLPRRYAFRYMEIEAIDTSLKWQLVVEDVSCTSVSAVRIEDVEPVKSDDEMIRRLDRVSLRTLQNCMQSVFEDGPKRDRRLWLGDLRLQALANYETFHNMDLVKRCLYLFAAQTKDNGQVSACLFTEPKFIVDDTFLLDYSMFFGATLYDYYEASGDKETLKDLSTCAYRQMEIAEEWFDEKNLLKNGEGFWGFIDWTDGLN
;
A
#
# COMPACT_ATOMS: atom_id res chain seq x y z
N ASN A 1 19.40 4.02 -9.07
CA ASN A 1 19.80 4.59 -10.37
C ASN A 1 19.17 5.95 -10.57
N VAL A 2 19.86 6.83 -11.25
CA VAL A 2 19.39 8.16 -11.68
C VAL A 2 19.18 8.15 -13.18
N TYR A 3 18.10 8.75 -13.63
CA TYR A 3 17.77 8.93 -15.03
C TYR A 3 17.57 10.42 -15.29
N PRO A 4 18.62 11.16 -15.72
CA PRO A 4 18.50 12.56 -16.10
C PRO A 4 17.71 12.74 -17.40
N ASP A 5 17.59 11.69 -18.17
CA ASP A 5 16.76 11.51 -19.37
C ASP A 5 16.27 10.08 -19.38
N VAL A 6 15.09 9.81 -19.92
CA VAL A 6 14.49 8.48 -20.03
C VAL A 6 15.39 7.42 -20.66
N ASN A 7 16.34 7.86 -21.49
CA ASN A 7 17.29 7.00 -22.21
C ASN A 7 18.69 6.95 -21.58
N LYS A 8 18.95 7.72 -20.52
CA LYS A 8 20.28 7.81 -19.91
C LYS A 8 20.22 7.37 -18.45
N LYS A 9 20.77 6.18 -18.20
CA LYS A 9 20.95 5.64 -16.84
C LYS A 9 22.31 6.08 -16.28
N ASP A 10 22.33 6.52 -15.03
CA ASP A 10 23.54 6.89 -14.29
C ASP A 10 23.54 6.32 -12.86
N ASP A 11 24.68 6.33 -12.21
CA ASP A 11 24.84 5.91 -10.82
C ASP A 11 24.28 6.97 -9.87
N ILE A 12 23.65 6.53 -8.79
CA ILE A 12 23.12 7.42 -7.73
C ILE A 12 24.21 8.32 -7.13
N LYS A 13 25.48 7.86 -7.16
CA LYS A 13 26.61 8.67 -6.68
C LYS A 13 26.80 9.99 -7.45
N ASN A 14 26.29 10.07 -8.67
CA ASN A 14 26.34 11.27 -9.48
C ASN A 14 25.13 12.19 -9.29
N LEU A 15 24.19 11.85 -8.39
CA LEU A 15 22.95 12.61 -8.19
C LEU A 15 23.21 14.10 -7.97
N SER A 16 24.15 14.44 -7.10
CA SER A 16 24.50 15.85 -6.79
C SER A 16 25.18 16.60 -7.92
N SER A 17 25.59 15.93 -8.99
CA SER A 17 26.14 16.59 -10.19
C SER A 17 25.07 17.14 -11.14
N TYR A 18 23.81 16.76 -10.95
CA TYR A 18 22.69 17.27 -11.71
C TYR A 18 22.16 18.55 -11.07
N HIS A 19 22.32 19.65 -11.76
CA HIS A 19 21.85 20.96 -11.36
C HIS A 19 20.56 21.27 -12.10
N LEU A 20 19.44 21.36 -11.37
CA LEU A 20 18.12 21.51 -11.95
C LEU A 20 17.74 22.98 -12.04
N ALA A 21 17.69 23.51 -13.26
CA ALA A 21 17.08 24.77 -13.57
C ALA A 21 15.57 24.63 -13.76
N LYS A 22 14.88 25.76 -13.97
CA LYS A 22 13.44 25.76 -14.27
C LYS A 22 13.10 24.79 -15.41
N GLY A 23 12.20 23.85 -15.15
CA GLY A 23 11.71 22.86 -16.10
C GLY A 23 12.55 21.60 -16.21
N ASP A 24 13.74 21.56 -15.59
CA ASP A 24 14.56 20.36 -15.56
C ASP A 24 14.00 19.32 -14.59
N LYS A 25 14.21 18.06 -14.93
CA LYS A 25 13.75 16.94 -14.12
C LYS A 25 14.69 15.76 -14.17
N ILE A 26 14.66 14.97 -13.10
CA ILE A 26 15.36 13.70 -12.97
C ILE A 26 14.40 12.65 -12.44
N CYS A 27 14.58 11.40 -12.86
CA CYS A 27 13.85 10.26 -12.33
C CYS A 27 14.80 9.31 -11.59
N LEU A 28 14.38 8.82 -10.44
CA LEU A 28 15.10 7.87 -9.61
C LEU A 28 14.39 6.52 -9.65
N ASP A 29 15.15 5.43 -9.87
CA ASP A 29 14.69 4.05 -9.68
C ASP A 29 15.32 3.48 -8.40
N PHE A 30 14.51 3.20 -7.41
CA PHE A 30 14.91 2.62 -6.13
C PHE A 30 15.28 1.11 -6.25
N GLY A 31 15.09 0.54 -7.43
CA GLY A 31 15.45 -0.86 -7.72
C GLY A 31 14.38 -1.86 -7.33
N ASP A 32 13.61 -1.56 -6.29
CA ASP A 32 12.50 -2.38 -5.79
C ASP A 32 11.36 -1.48 -5.28
N HIS A 33 10.17 -2.05 -5.14
CA HIS A 33 9.02 -1.35 -4.58
C HIS A 33 9.23 -1.05 -3.09
N GLN A 34 9.01 0.19 -2.70
CA GLN A 34 9.16 0.71 -1.34
C GLN A 34 7.82 1.16 -0.79
N VAL A 35 7.61 0.93 0.50
CA VAL A 35 6.54 1.55 1.29
C VAL A 35 7.19 2.24 2.47
N GLY A 36 7.12 3.58 2.54
CA GLY A 36 7.85 4.29 3.58
C GLY A 36 7.78 5.80 3.49
N TYR A 37 8.65 6.43 4.27
CA TYR A 37 8.78 7.88 4.37
C TYR A 37 10.05 8.35 3.66
N VAL A 38 9.91 9.37 2.81
CA VAL A 38 11.00 9.88 1.98
C VAL A 38 11.65 11.09 2.63
N THR A 39 12.97 11.12 2.58
CA THR A 39 13.80 12.26 2.99
C THR A 39 14.68 12.68 1.82
N LEU A 40 14.71 13.98 1.54
CA LEU A 40 15.57 14.59 0.52
C LEU A 40 16.58 15.52 1.20
N LYS A 41 17.84 15.49 0.76
CA LYS A 41 18.81 16.54 1.07
C LYS A 41 18.94 17.43 -0.15
N LEU A 42 18.55 18.66 0.02
CA LEU A 42 18.49 19.65 -1.04
C LEU A 42 19.48 20.79 -0.79
N ASN A 43 20.10 21.27 -1.85
CA ASN A 43 21.02 22.40 -1.85
C ASN A 43 20.80 23.26 -3.10
N SER A 44 21.56 24.32 -3.24
CA SER A 44 21.59 25.18 -4.42
C SER A 44 23.01 25.44 -4.88
N VAL A 45 23.17 25.70 -6.15
CA VAL A 45 24.44 26.10 -6.77
C VAL A 45 24.24 27.38 -7.60
N GLY A 46 25.23 28.27 -7.60
CA GLY A 46 25.17 29.55 -8.23
C GLY A 46 25.17 30.70 -7.22
N SER A 47 24.42 31.78 -7.50
CA SER A 47 24.25 32.87 -6.56
C SER A 47 23.45 32.46 -5.30
N PRO A 48 23.51 33.26 -4.21
CA PRO A 48 22.61 33.06 -3.08
C PRO A 48 21.16 33.00 -3.52
N GLN A 49 20.41 32.14 -2.86
CA GLN A 49 18.99 31.94 -3.12
C GLN A 49 18.21 33.24 -2.89
N ASP A 50 17.53 33.73 -3.91
CA ASP A 50 16.76 34.97 -3.91
C ASP A 50 15.25 34.74 -4.08
N ALA A 51 14.82 33.49 -4.17
CA ALA A 51 13.43 33.05 -4.21
C ALA A 51 13.33 31.62 -3.68
N PRO A 52 12.16 31.17 -3.17
CA PRO A 52 11.94 29.77 -2.82
C PRO A 52 12.20 28.83 -4.00
N ALA A 53 12.75 27.65 -3.72
CA ALA A 53 12.74 26.55 -4.66
C ALA A 53 11.32 26.01 -4.80
N PHE A 54 10.78 25.96 -6.03
CA PHE A 54 9.49 25.37 -6.30
C PHE A 54 9.63 24.14 -7.18
N PHE A 55 9.29 22.99 -6.65
CA PHE A 55 9.47 21.71 -7.34
C PHE A 55 8.30 20.76 -7.10
N ARG A 56 8.18 19.80 -8.01
CA ARG A 56 7.22 18.70 -7.95
C ARG A 56 7.94 17.40 -7.68
N LEU A 57 7.36 16.58 -6.80
CA LEU A 57 7.71 15.19 -6.60
C LEU A 57 6.56 14.32 -7.11
N LYS A 58 6.87 13.30 -7.89
CA LYS A 58 5.91 12.33 -8.38
C LYS A 58 6.40 10.93 -8.08
N PHE A 59 5.56 10.12 -7.45
CA PHE A 59 5.88 8.75 -7.06
C PHE A 59 5.06 7.77 -7.89
N ALA A 60 5.71 6.70 -8.35
CA ALA A 60 5.12 5.71 -9.22
C ALA A 60 5.58 4.29 -8.89
N GLU A 61 4.69 3.32 -9.07
CA GLU A 61 5.02 1.90 -8.89
C GLU A 61 5.65 1.33 -10.15
N ILE A 62 5.22 1.80 -11.31
CA ILE A 62 5.80 1.45 -12.62
C ILE A 62 6.25 2.70 -13.37
N ALA A 63 7.27 2.55 -14.23
CA ALA A 63 7.84 3.66 -14.98
C ALA A 63 6.82 4.40 -15.87
N LYS A 64 5.79 3.71 -16.35
CA LYS A 64 4.72 4.27 -17.18
C LYS A 64 3.99 5.42 -16.45
N GLU A 65 3.70 5.27 -15.16
CA GLU A 65 3.01 6.30 -14.38
C GLU A 65 3.76 7.63 -14.31
N ILE A 66 5.09 7.59 -14.41
CA ILE A 66 5.90 8.84 -14.45
C ILE A 66 5.57 9.68 -15.68
N THR A 67 5.27 9.04 -16.81
CA THR A 67 5.00 9.73 -18.08
C THR A 67 3.59 10.29 -18.19
N GLU A 68 2.67 9.91 -17.30
CA GLU A 68 1.28 10.36 -17.31
C GLU A 68 1.12 11.62 -16.45
N ASP A 69 0.36 12.61 -16.93
CA ASP A 69 0.06 13.81 -16.13
C ASP A 69 -1.18 13.54 -15.25
N SER A 70 -1.07 13.82 -13.97
CA SER A 70 -2.19 13.69 -13.03
C SER A 70 -3.40 14.58 -13.38
N LYS A 71 -3.18 15.64 -14.17
CA LYS A 71 -4.27 16.51 -14.65
C LYS A 71 -5.19 15.82 -15.64
N ASP A 72 -4.67 14.82 -16.38
CA ASP A 72 -5.40 14.09 -17.41
C ASP A 72 -6.19 12.91 -16.82
N TYR A 73 -6.12 12.71 -15.49
CA TYR A 73 -6.87 11.65 -14.82
C TYR A 73 -8.37 11.96 -14.81
N ASP A 74 -9.17 11.07 -15.38
CA ASP A 74 -10.63 11.15 -15.51
C ASP A 74 -11.37 9.96 -14.86
N GLY A 75 -10.67 9.14 -14.07
CA GLY A 75 -11.26 7.99 -13.39
C GLY A 75 -12.27 8.38 -12.28
N TRP A 76 -13.08 7.43 -11.86
CA TRP A 76 -14.16 7.65 -10.88
C TRP A 76 -13.69 7.80 -9.42
N ILE A 77 -12.49 7.32 -9.09
CA ILE A 77 -11.91 7.49 -7.74
C ILE A 77 -11.20 8.86 -7.63
N SER A 78 -10.97 9.30 -6.40
CA SER A 78 -10.28 10.59 -6.17
C SER A 78 -8.87 10.64 -6.75
N ARG A 79 -8.57 11.69 -7.52
CA ARG A 79 -7.20 11.97 -7.96
C ARG A 79 -6.21 12.16 -6.79
N GLY A 80 -6.71 12.43 -5.59
CA GLY A 80 -5.89 12.51 -4.36
C GLY A 80 -5.09 11.23 -4.05
N TRP A 81 -5.42 10.10 -4.66
CA TRP A 81 -4.65 8.86 -4.58
C TRP A 81 -3.38 8.85 -5.44
N ILE A 82 -3.28 9.72 -6.45
CA ILE A 82 -2.04 9.90 -7.20
C ILE A 82 -1.04 10.55 -6.28
N GLN A 83 0.12 9.90 -6.10
CA GLN A 83 1.14 10.34 -5.17
C GLN A 83 2.01 11.42 -5.82
N GLU A 84 1.59 12.65 -5.68
CA GLU A 84 2.23 13.85 -6.25
C GLU A 84 2.23 14.97 -5.22
N GLU A 85 3.37 15.66 -5.07
CA GLU A 85 3.54 16.76 -4.12
C GLU A 85 4.13 17.98 -4.83
N PHE A 86 3.58 19.16 -4.54
CA PHE A 86 4.10 20.46 -4.96
C PHE A 86 4.66 21.16 -3.73
N ILE A 87 5.95 21.46 -3.74
CA ILE A 87 6.68 21.88 -2.55
C ILE A 87 7.43 23.17 -2.82
N HIS A 88 7.33 24.13 -1.88
CA HIS A 88 8.15 25.33 -1.80
C HIS A 88 9.15 25.17 -0.65
N VAL A 89 10.41 25.53 -0.91
CA VAL A 89 11.48 25.55 0.09
C VAL A 89 12.13 26.92 0.11
N ASP A 90 11.94 27.64 1.21
CA ASP A 90 12.39 29.03 1.35
C ASP A 90 13.91 29.13 1.53
N VAL A 91 14.54 28.15 2.16
CA VAL A 91 15.96 28.20 2.53
C VAL A 91 16.65 26.89 2.17
N LEU A 92 17.75 26.99 1.43
CA LEU A 92 18.66 25.88 1.13
C LEU A 92 20.05 26.17 1.74
N PRO A 93 20.83 25.16 2.19
CA PRO A 93 20.49 23.73 2.12
C PRO A 93 19.46 23.31 3.18
N VAL A 94 18.75 22.19 2.92
CA VAL A 94 17.76 21.65 3.84
C VAL A 94 17.69 20.11 3.75
N GLU A 95 17.40 19.46 4.88
CA GLU A 95 16.93 18.08 4.92
C GLU A 95 15.39 18.11 5.02
N LEU A 96 14.73 17.78 3.93
CA LEU A 96 13.28 17.77 3.79
C LEU A 96 12.73 16.38 4.04
N LYS A 97 11.97 16.20 5.13
CA LYS A 97 11.25 14.97 5.45
C LYS A 97 9.81 15.10 5.01
N LEU A 98 9.36 14.22 4.11
CA LEU A 98 7.98 14.25 3.65
C LEU A 98 7.06 13.64 4.72
N PRO A 99 5.88 14.24 4.97
CA PRO A 99 5.01 13.85 6.08
C PRO A 99 4.16 12.61 5.79
N ARG A 100 4.03 12.22 4.52
CA ARG A 100 3.19 11.10 4.08
C ARG A 100 4.01 9.83 3.89
N ARG A 101 3.38 8.66 4.08
CA ARG A 101 3.89 7.38 3.63
C ARG A 101 3.59 7.22 2.15
N TYR A 102 4.58 6.87 1.34
CA TYR A 102 4.45 6.61 -0.09
C TYR A 102 4.67 5.13 -0.39
N ALA A 103 4.03 4.66 -1.47
CA ALA A 103 4.24 3.32 -2.04
C ALA A 103 4.68 3.50 -3.49
N PHE A 104 5.94 3.18 -3.81
CA PHE A 104 6.55 3.53 -5.08
C PHE A 104 7.82 2.72 -5.34
N ARG A 105 8.22 2.68 -6.59
CA ARG A 105 9.57 2.29 -7.02
C ARG A 105 10.29 3.43 -7.71
N TYR A 106 9.57 4.25 -8.46
CA TYR A 106 10.11 5.36 -9.21
C TYR A 106 9.70 6.69 -8.58
N MET A 107 10.62 7.66 -8.61
CA MET A 107 10.37 9.00 -8.11
C MET A 107 10.91 10.02 -9.13
N GLU A 108 10.06 10.90 -9.63
CA GLU A 108 10.48 12.06 -10.44
C GLU A 108 10.58 13.30 -9.56
N ILE A 109 11.64 14.06 -9.75
CA ILE A 109 11.85 15.38 -9.17
C ILE A 109 11.94 16.38 -10.31
N GLU A 110 11.02 17.32 -10.37
CA GLU A 110 10.98 18.38 -11.39
C GLU A 110 11.12 19.75 -10.73
N ALA A 111 12.12 20.52 -11.09
CA ALA A 111 12.22 21.92 -10.72
C ALA A 111 11.22 22.74 -11.54
N ILE A 112 10.06 23.05 -10.95
CA ILE A 112 9.00 23.82 -11.64
C ILE A 112 9.47 25.24 -11.88
N ASP A 113 10.07 25.85 -10.86
CA ASP A 113 10.64 27.19 -10.96
C ASP A 113 11.80 27.40 -9.98
N THR A 114 12.84 28.03 -10.48
CA THR A 114 13.98 28.55 -9.73
C THR A 114 14.33 29.91 -10.28
N SER A 115 15.11 30.72 -9.52
CA SER A 115 15.70 31.93 -10.06
C SER A 115 16.69 31.60 -11.20
N LEU A 116 16.83 32.50 -12.15
CA LEU A 116 17.85 32.38 -13.22
C LEU A 116 19.28 32.42 -12.69
N LYS A 117 19.49 32.76 -11.41
CA LYS A 117 20.79 32.96 -10.79
C LYS A 117 21.33 31.72 -10.09
N TRP A 118 20.49 30.76 -9.80
CA TRP A 118 20.86 29.52 -9.08
C TRP A 118 20.04 28.31 -9.57
N GLN A 119 20.52 27.13 -9.30
CA GLN A 119 19.90 25.87 -9.68
C GLN A 119 19.71 25.00 -8.45
N LEU A 120 18.65 24.20 -8.41
CA LEU A 120 18.39 23.21 -7.37
C LEU A 120 19.34 22.02 -7.52
N VAL A 121 19.92 21.59 -6.41
CA VAL A 121 20.75 20.38 -6.33
C VAL A 121 20.10 19.39 -5.37
N VAL A 122 19.94 18.17 -5.82
CA VAL A 122 19.51 17.03 -4.98
C VAL A 122 20.77 16.28 -4.56
N GLU A 123 21.16 16.43 -3.29
CA GLU A 123 22.39 15.79 -2.78
C GLU A 123 22.15 14.32 -2.43
N ASP A 124 20.99 14.01 -1.87
CA ASP A 124 20.62 12.65 -1.45
C ASP A 124 19.10 12.47 -1.42
N VAL A 125 18.65 11.25 -1.67
CA VAL A 125 17.26 10.83 -1.51
C VAL A 125 17.25 9.45 -0.86
N SER A 126 16.55 9.34 0.25
CA SER A 126 16.38 8.08 0.97
C SER A 126 14.92 7.78 1.27
N CYS A 127 14.59 6.50 1.40
CA CYS A 127 13.30 6.02 1.88
C CYS A 127 13.50 5.17 3.13
N THR A 128 12.88 5.58 4.23
CA THR A 128 12.76 4.74 5.41
C THR A 128 11.55 3.83 5.24
N SER A 129 11.80 2.59 4.82
CA SER A 129 10.75 1.59 4.61
C SER A 129 10.12 1.17 5.93
N VAL A 130 8.81 0.92 5.91
CA VAL A 130 8.02 0.45 7.05
C VAL A 130 7.24 -0.81 6.72
N SER A 131 7.27 -1.77 7.62
CA SER A 131 6.50 -3.02 7.55
C SER A 131 6.51 -3.70 8.92
N ALA A 132 5.54 -4.56 9.18
CA ALA A 132 5.50 -5.42 10.36
C ALA A 132 6.50 -6.59 10.30
N VAL A 133 7.13 -6.82 9.15
CA VAL A 133 8.05 -7.95 8.88
C VAL A 133 9.23 -7.51 8.04
N ARG A 134 10.25 -8.36 7.97
CA ARG A 134 11.46 -8.12 7.18
C ARG A 134 11.66 -9.26 6.21
N ILE A 135 11.86 -8.95 4.94
CA ILE A 135 12.10 -9.97 3.89
C ILE A 135 13.38 -10.78 4.15
N GLU A 136 14.35 -10.17 4.85
CA GLU A 136 15.62 -10.82 5.22
C GLU A 136 15.42 -11.96 6.23
N ASP A 137 14.28 -12.01 6.90
CA ASP A 137 13.95 -13.08 7.87
C ASP A 137 13.34 -14.32 7.19
N VAL A 138 13.09 -14.26 5.87
CA VAL A 138 12.51 -15.36 5.08
C VAL A 138 13.59 -16.00 4.19
N GLU A 139 13.70 -17.33 4.25
CA GLU A 139 14.58 -18.05 3.33
C GLU A 139 13.98 -18.00 1.91
N PRO A 140 14.75 -17.54 0.90
CA PRO A 140 14.26 -17.51 -0.47
C PRO A 140 14.07 -18.93 -1.01
N VAL A 141 13.14 -19.07 -1.97
CA VAL A 141 12.88 -20.36 -2.61
C VAL A 141 14.15 -20.94 -3.23
N LYS A 142 14.40 -22.22 -2.96
CA LYS A 142 15.51 -22.98 -3.55
C LYS A 142 15.08 -23.55 -4.91
N SER A 143 15.44 -22.86 -5.98
CA SER A 143 15.13 -23.26 -7.35
C SER A 143 16.28 -22.92 -8.29
N ASP A 144 16.54 -23.77 -9.27
CA ASP A 144 17.49 -23.49 -10.36
C ASP A 144 16.89 -22.56 -11.42
N ASP A 145 15.57 -22.44 -11.47
CA ASP A 145 14.85 -21.55 -12.37
C ASP A 145 14.88 -20.11 -11.87
N GLU A 146 15.49 -19.23 -12.66
CA GLU A 146 15.58 -17.80 -12.37
C GLU A 146 14.21 -17.12 -12.31
N MET A 147 13.24 -17.57 -13.12
CA MET A 147 11.89 -17.02 -13.12
C MET A 147 11.18 -17.30 -11.79
N ILE A 148 11.31 -18.52 -11.27
CA ILE A 148 10.74 -18.91 -9.96
C ILE A 148 11.37 -18.07 -8.86
N ARG A 149 12.69 -17.89 -8.83
CA ARG A 149 13.35 -17.03 -7.84
C ARG A 149 12.91 -15.58 -7.92
N ARG A 150 12.65 -15.06 -9.12
CA ARG A 150 12.15 -13.70 -9.32
C ARG A 150 10.70 -13.55 -8.85
N LEU A 151 9.85 -14.51 -9.18
CA LEU A 151 8.45 -14.52 -8.74
C LEU A 151 8.36 -14.56 -7.21
N ASP A 152 9.13 -15.47 -6.58
CA ASP A 152 9.20 -15.59 -5.12
C ASP A 152 9.59 -14.25 -4.48
N ARG A 153 10.69 -13.64 -4.91
CA ARG A 153 11.17 -12.37 -4.37
C ARG A 153 10.15 -11.24 -4.53
N VAL A 154 9.48 -11.14 -5.69
CA VAL A 154 8.46 -10.10 -5.92
C VAL A 154 7.24 -10.36 -5.06
N SER A 155 6.81 -11.61 -4.91
CA SER A 155 5.67 -11.99 -4.07
C SER A 155 5.93 -11.70 -2.59
N LEU A 156 7.12 -12.07 -2.09
CA LEU A 156 7.54 -11.75 -0.71
C LEU A 156 7.59 -10.25 -0.47
N ARG A 157 8.13 -9.47 -1.42
CA ARG A 157 8.18 -8.01 -1.32
C ARG A 157 6.78 -7.40 -1.31
N THR A 158 5.89 -7.90 -2.14
CA THR A 158 4.49 -7.44 -2.20
C THR A 158 3.78 -7.70 -0.88
N LEU A 159 3.89 -8.93 -0.35
CA LEU A 159 3.29 -9.28 0.93
C LEU A 159 3.87 -8.44 2.07
N GLN A 160 5.21 -8.32 2.17
CA GLN A 160 5.86 -7.47 3.16
C GLN A 160 5.32 -6.03 3.14
N ASN A 161 5.14 -5.46 1.95
CA ASN A 161 4.68 -4.09 1.79
C ASN A 161 3.20 -3.90 2.20
N CYS A 162 2.39 -4.95 2.13
CA CYS A 162 1.01 -4.95 2.63
C CYS A 162 0.92 -5.23 4.14
N MET A 163 1.95 -5.82 4.76
CA MET A 163 1.99 -6.13 6.19
C MET A 163 2.42 -4.89 7.00
N GLN A 164 1.47 -4.05 7.36
CA GLN A 164 1.68 -2.81 8.11
C GLN A 164 1.18 -2.95 9.57
N SER A 165 0.42 -2.00 10.10
CA SER A 165 -0.27 -2.16 11.38
C SER A 165 -1.40 -3.20 11.32
N VAL A 166 -1.85 -3.51 10.13
CA VAL A 166 -2.75 -4.59 9.71
C VAL A 166 -2.27 -5.11 8.35
N PHE A 167 -2.92 -6.15 7.82
CA PHE A 167 -2.79 -6.48 6.40
C PHE A 167 -3.58 -5.46 5.58
N GLU A 168 -2.88 -4.61 4.82
CA GLU A 168 -3.51 -3.64 3.92
C GLU A 168 -3.82 -4.30 2.57
N ASP A 169 -4.95 -3.97 1.98
CA ASP A 169 -5.32 -4.39 0.63
C ASP A 169 -4.33 -3.86 -0.42
N GLY A 170 -3.94 -2.58 -0.27
CA GLY A 170 -2.94 -1.94 -1.11
C GLY A 170 -2.27 -0.76 -0.41
N PRO A 171 -0.92 -0.74 -0.28
CA PRO A 171 -0.21 0.30 0.47
C PRO A 171 -0.18 1.66 -0.26
N LYS A 172 -0.43 1.70 -1.58
CA LYS A 172 -0.58 2.94 -2.36
C LYS A 172 -1.99 3.49 -2.22
N ARG A 173 -3.00 2.68 -2.46
CA ARG A 173 -4.40 3.03 -2.41
C ARG A 173 -5.18 1.97 -1.64
N ASP A 174 -6.12 2.39 -1.03
CA ASP A 174 -7.10 2.10 -0.02
C ASP A 174 -6.48 2.01 1.37
N ARG A 175 -5.41 1.25 1.58
CA ARG A 175 -4.69 1.12 2.87
C ARG A 175 -5.59 0.63 4.00
N ARG A 176 -6.63 -0.13 3.65
CA ARG A 176 -7.62 -0.65 4.56
C ARG A 176 -7.39 -2.13 4.84
N LEU A 177 -7.94 -2.59 5.94
CA LEU A 177 -8.03 -4.00 6.24
C LEU A 177 -9.30 -4.56 5.61
N TRP A 178 -9.19 -5.21 4.45
CA TRP A 178 -10.26 -5.96 3.80
C TRP A 178 -10.21 -7.43 4.19
N LEU A 179 -11.36 -8.02 4.51
CA LEU A 179 -11.40 -9.39 5.07
C LEU A 179 -11.05 -10.46 4.02
N GLY A 180 -11.45 -10.27 2.77
CA GLY A 180 -11.08 -11.15 1.67
C GLY A 180 -9.57 -11.14 1.40
N ASP A 181 -8.98 -9.95 1.36
CA ASP A 181 -7.53 -9.75 1.20
C ASP A 181 -6.75 -10.33 2.38
N LEU A 182 -7.23 -10.09 3.61
CA LEU A 182 -6.63 -10.64 4.83
C LEU A 182 -6.46 -12.15 4.74
N ARG A 183 -7.49 -12.88 4.30
CA ARG A 183 -7.43 -14.34 4.24
C ARG A 183 -6.32 -14.82 3.33
N LEU A 184 -6.24 -14.27 2.11
CA LEU A 184 -5.22 -14.66 1.12
C LEU A 184 -3.81 -14.27 1.58
N GLN A 185 -3.65 -13.07 2.13
CA GLN A 185 -2.37 -12.60 2.67
C GLN A 185 -1.94 -13.41 3.89
N ALA A 186 -2.87 -13.78 4.77
CA ALA A 186 -2.60 -14.62 5.93
C ALA A 186 -2.14 -16.03 5.53
N LEU A 187 -2.78 -16.66 4.54
CA LEU A 187 -2.34 -17.95 4.01
C LEU A 187 -0.90 -17.90 3.48
N ALA A 188 -0.55 -16.84 2.73
CA ALA A 188 0.82 -16.64 2.26
C ALA A 188 1.79 -16.35 3.42
N ASN A 189 1.35 -15.58 4.44
CA ASN A 189 2.15 -15.30 5.64
C ASN A 189 2.46 -16.56 6.46
N TYR A 190 1.55 -17.53 6.53
CA TYR A 190 1.79 -18.78 7.27
C TYR A 190 2.93 -19.61 6.67
N GLU A 191 3.17 -19.49 5.37
CA GLU A 191 4.24 -20.21 4.67
C GLU A 191 5.54 -19.39 4.55
N THR A 192 5.53 -18.11 4.93
CA THR A 192 6.63 -17.19 4.68
C THR A 192 7.12 -16.47 5.94
N PHE A 193 6.46 -15.39 6.34
CA PHE A 193 6.88 -14.55 7.47
C PHE A 193 6.47 -15.08 8.84
N HIS A 194 5.49 -15.96 8.92
CA HIS A 194 4.95 -16.55 10.14
C HIS A 194 4.54 -15.53 11.21
N ASN A 195 4.11 -14.32 10.80
CA ASN A 195 3.64 -13.29 11.73
C ASN A 195 2.20 -13.59 12.16
N MET A 196 2.04 -14.46 13.13
CA MET A 196 0.73 -14.86 13.69
C MET A 196 0.05 -13.72 14.44
N ASP A 197 0.83 -12.87 15.11
CA ASP A 197 0.30 -11.75 15.91
C ASP A 197 -0.43 -10.72 15.04
N LEU A 198 0.04 -10.49 13.81
CA LEU A 198 -0.60 -9.57 12.88
C LEU A 198 -1.95 -10.12 12.43
N VAL A 199 -2.04 -11.42 12.13
CA VAL A 199 -3.31 -12.09 11.76
C VAL A 199 -4.30 -12.04 12.93
N LYS A 200 -3.83 -12.43 14.12
CA LYS A 200 -4.62 -12.37 15.36
C LYS A 200 -5.20 -10.98 15.60
N ARG A 201 -4.35 -9.94 15.48
CA ARG A 201 -4.77 -8.54 15.59
C ARG A 201 -5.91 -8.21 14.62
N CYS A 202 -5.78 -8.59 13.35
CA CYS A 202 -6.80 -8.32 12.33
C CYS A 202 -8.13 -9.02 12.65
N LEU A 203 -8.09 -10.27 13.09
CA LEU A 203 -9.28 -11.02 13.51
C LEU A 203 -10.01 -10.35 14.69
N TYR A 204 -9.27 -9.94 15.72
CA TYR A 204 -9.87 -9.23 16.86
C TYR A 204 -10.45 -7.87 16.46
N LEU A 205 -9.82 -7.15 15.53
CA LEU A 205 -10.33 -5.88 15.03
C LEU A 205 -11.70 -6.05 14.34
N PHE A 206 -11.87 -7.08 13.52
CA PHE A 206 -13.17 -7.39 12.91
C PHE A 206 -14.22 -7.79 13.96
N ALA A 207 -13.86 -8.69 14.87
CA ALA A 207 -14.79 -9.16 15.90
C ALA A 207 -15.23 -8.08 16.90
N ALA A 208 -14.35 -7.09 17.15
CA ALA A 208 -14.65 -5.98 18.07
C ALA A 208 -15.57 -4.91 17.47
N GLN A 209 -15.85 -4.95 16.17
CA GLN A 209 -16.57 -3.89 15.45
C GLN A 209 -17.62 -4.48 14.49
N THR A 210 -18.55 -5.23 15.05
CA THR A 210 -19.68 -5.79 14.30
C THR A 210 -20.86 -4.81 14.24
N LYS A 211 -21.81 -5.05 13.32
CA LYS A 211 -23.18 -4.49 13.40
C LYS A 211 -23.90 -4.96 14.65
N ASP A 212 -25.03 -4.33 14.96
CA ASP A 212 -25.91 -4.73 16.07
C ASP A 212 -26.39 -6.17 15.97
N ASN A 213 -26.56 -6.70 14.76
CA ASN A 213 -26.92 -8.10 14.52
C ASN A 213 -25.72 -9.07 14.63
N GLY A 214 -24.51 -8.56 14.85
CA GLY A 214 -23.28 -9.33 14.95
C GLY A 214 -22.54 -9.57 13.63
N GLN A 215 -23.00 -9.00 12.50
CA GLN A 215 -22.32 -9.14 11.22
C GLN A 215 -20.99 -8.36 11.19
N VAL A 216 -19.91 -8.99 10.76
CA VAL A 216 -18.64 -8.33 10.51
C VAL A 216 -18.67 -7.58 9.19
N SER A 217 -18.00 -6.43 9.11
CA SER A 217 -17.88 -5.65 7.89
C SER A 217 -16.93 -6.30 6.88
N ALA A 218 -17.04 -5.88 5.62
CA ALA A 218 -16.10 -6.29 4.59
C ALA A 218 -14.72 -5.65 4.79
N CYS A 219 -14.67 -4.41 5.32
CA CYS A 219 -13.41 -3.74 5.61
C CYS A 219 -13.46 -2.81 6.82
N LEU A 220 -12.27 -2.45 7.31
CA LEU A 220 -12.04 -1.54 8.42
C LEU A 220 -11.05 -0.45 8.01
N PHE A 221 -11.33 0.79 8.38
CA PHE A 221 -10.36 1.87 8.37
C PHE A 221 -9.43 1.74 9.58
N THR A 222 -8.15 1.97 9.36
CA THR A 222 -7.15 1.94 10.43
C THR A 222 -6.76 3.33 10.93
N GLU A 223 -6.97 4.36 10.08
CA GLU A 223 -6.63 5.74 10.37
C GLU A 223 -7.85 6.67 10.19
N PRO A 224 -8.00 7.72 10.98
CA PRO A 224 -7.18 8.12 12.15
C PRO A 224 -7.45 7.27 13.41
N LYS A 225 -8.41 6.37 13.34
CA LYS A 225 -8.75 5.36 14.35
C LYS A 225 -9.44 4.18 13.66
N PHE A 226 -9.51 3.05 14.36
CA PHE A 226 -10.23 1.88 13.85
C PHE A 226 -11.73 2.16 13.77
N ILE A 227 -12.28 2.13 12.55
CA ILE A 227 -13.69 2.36 12.25
C ILE A 227 -14.15 1.34 11.23
N VAL A 228 -15.33 0.76 11.48
CA VAL A 228 -16.04 -0.07 10.49
C VAL A 228 -16.43 0.78 9.29
N ASP A 229 -16.23 0.24 8.09
CA ASP A 229 -16.86 0.74 6.87
C ASP A 229 -18.33 0.33 6.80
N ASP A 230 -19.11 1.03 6.00
CA ASP A 230 -20.53 0.72 5.75
C ASP A 230 -20.73 -0.41 4.71
N THR A 231 -19.63 -0.95 4.17
CA THR A 231 -19.64 -2.06 3.21
C THR A 231 -19.78 -3.40 3.93
N PHE A 232 -20.87 -4.10 3.65
CA PHE A 232 -21.17 -5.42 4.22
C PHE A 232 -21.48 -6.41 3.09
N LEU A 233 -20.52 -7.29 2.84
CA LEU A 233 -20.60 -8.38 1.86
C LEU A 233 -20.79 -9.70 2.60
N LEU A 234 -21.77 -10.49 2.21
CA LEU A 234 -22.11 -11.73 2.91
C LEU A 234 -20.97 -12.75 2.87
N ASP A 235 -20.35 -12.93 1.70
CA ASP A 235 -19.21 -13.81 1.49
C ASP A 235 -17.99 -13.37 2.32
N TYR A 236 -17.70 -12.05 2.39
CA TYR A 236 -16.64 -11.54 3.25
C TYR A 236 -16.92 -11.80 4.73
N SER A 237 -18.17 -11.59 5.19
CA SER A 237 -18.56 -11.93 6.55
C SER A 237 -18.31 -13.41 6.85
N MET A 238 -18.64 -14.30 5.92
CA MET A 238 -18.37 -15.74 6.05
C MET A 238 -16.88 -16.07 6.05
N PHE A 239 -16.04 -15.33 5.33
CA PHE A 239 -14.59 -15.50 5.36
C PHE A 239 -13.99 -15.29 6.74
N PHE A 240 -14.66 -14.57 7.64
CA PHE A 240 -14.18 -14.44 9.01
C PHE A 240 -14.00 -15.81 9.68
N GLY A 241 -15.00 -16.70 9.54
CA GLY A 241 -14.93 -18.06 10.08
C GLY A 241 -13.82 -18.90 9.43
N ALA A 242 -13.69 -18.81 8.11
CA ALA A 242 -12.63 -19.49 7.37
C ALA A 242 -11.23 -18.98 7.77
N THR A 243 -11.07 -17.67 7.89
CA THR A 243 -9.78 -17.06 8.30
C THR A 243 -9.41 -17.42 9.73
N LEU A 244 -10.39 -17.49 10.65
CA LEU A 244 -10.17 -17.95 12.03
C LEU A 244 -9.75 -19.42 12.08
N TYR A 245 -10.36 -20.27 11.25
CA TYR A 245 -9.97 -21.68 11.14
C TYR A 245 -8.55 -21.82 10.59
N ASP A 246 -8.23 -21.14 9.48
CA ASP A 246 -6.90 -21.15 8.88
C ASP A 246 -5.83 -20.66 9.89
N TYR A 247 -6.15 -19.61 10.66
CA TYR A 247 -5.29 -19.11 11.74
C TYR A 247 -5.05 -20.17 12.84
N TYR A 248 -6.11 -20.84 13.28
CA TYR A 248 -6.00 -21.90 14.30
C TYR A 248 -5.15 -23.07 13.81
N GLU A 249 -5.35 -23.54 12.57
CA GLU A 249 -4.55 -24.62 11.99
C GLU A 249 -3.05 -24.25 11.92
N ALA A 250 -2.75 -22.98 11.57
CA ALA A 250 -1.37 -22.52 11.45
C ALA A 250 -0.70 -22.25 12.82
N SER A 251 -1.45 -21.74 13.80
CA SER A 251 -0.89 -21.26 15.08
C SER A 251 -1.08 -22.23 16.26
N GLY A 252 -2.11 -23.06 16.24
CA GLY A 252 -2.56 -23.86 17.38
C GLY A 252 -3.18 -23.04 18.51
N ASP A 253 -3.50 -21.76 18.31
CA ASP A 253 -4.01 -20.83 19.33
C ASP A 253 -5.47 -21.09 19.67
N LYS A 254 -5.68 -22.00 20.63
CA LYS A 254 -7.00 -22.41 21.12
C LYS A 254 -7.73 -21.29 21.87
N GLU A 255 -7.02 -20.37 22.48
CA GLU A 255 -7.64 -19.25 23.20
C GLU A 255 -8.31 -18.30 22.22
N THR A 256 -7.62 -17.87 21.18
CA THR A 256 -8.19 -17.03 20.12
C THR A 256 -9.35 -17.72 19.42
N LEU A 257 -9.22 -19.02 19.10
CA LEU A 257 -10.32 -19.79 18.52
C LEU A 257 -11.56 -19.77 19.42
N LYS A 258 -11.39 -20.01 20.72
CA LYS A 258 -12.49 -20.01 21.70
C LYS A 258 -13.13 -18.62 21.82
N ASP A 259 -12.32 -17.58 21.90
CA ASP A 259 -12.82 -16.20 22.06
C ASP A 259 -13.60 -15.73 20.85
N LEU A 260 -13.19 -16.09 19.64
CA LEU A 260 -13.77 -15.59 18.40
C LEU A 260 -14.78 -16.52 17.74
N SER A 261 -14.91 -17.78 18.23
CA SER A 261 -15.82 -18.77 17.65
C SER A 261 -17.27 -18.30 17.61
N THR A 262 -17.75 -17.63 18.66
CA THR A 262 -19.13 -17.11 18.70
C THR A 262 -19.36 -16.09 17.57
N CYS A 263 -18.40 -15.20 17.31
CA CYS A 263 -18.47 -14.27 16.21
C CYS A 263 -18.48 -15.00 14.86
N ALA A 264 -17.65 -16.03 14.70
CA ALA A 264 -17.60 -16.85 13.48
C ALA A 264 -18.91 -17.60 13.21
N TYR A 265 -19.47 -18.25 14.22
CA TYR A 265 -20.77 -18.92 14.08
C TYR A 265 -21.89 -17.93 13.75
N ARG A 266 -21.85 -16.74 14.34
CA ARG A 266 -22.85 -15.71 14.04
C ARG A 266 -22.86 -15.30 12.55
N GLN A 267 -21.72 -15.32 11.86
CA GLN A 267 -21.69 -15.05 10.42
C GLN A 267 -22.42 -16.13 9.62
N MET A 268 -22.32 -17.38 10.04
CA MET A 268 -23.05 -18.50 9.41
C MET A 268 -24.56 -18.39 9.64
N GLU A 269 -24.99 -18.08 10.88
CA GLU A 269 -26.41 -17.85 11.18
C GLU A 269 -27.01 -16.72 10.33
N ILE A 270 -26.26 -15.59 10.18
CA ILE A 270 -26.67 -14.48 9.31
C ILE A 270 -26.77 -14.93 7.85
N ALA A 271 -25.82 -15.75 7.39
CA ALA A 271 -25.84 -16.26 6.01
C ALA A 271 -27.06 -17.16 5.77
N GLU A 272 -27.47 -17.98 6.75
CA GLU A 272 -28.65 -18.86 6.64
C GLU A 272 -29.94 -18.06 6.41
N GLU A 273 -30.08 -16.85 6.94
CA GLU A 273 -31.22 -15.96 6.71
C GLU A 273 -31.42 -15.59 5.24
N TRP A 274 -30.33 -15.65 4.45
CA TRP A 274 -30.29 -15.30 3.01
C TRP A 274 -30.50 -16.50 2.10
N PHE A 275 -30.68 -17.72 2.61
CA PHE A 275 -30.98 -18.89 1.78
C PHE A 275 -32.49 -19.15 1.68
N ASP A 276 -32.92 -19.59 0.52
CA ASP A 276 -34.27 -20.05 0.27
C ASP A 276 -34.45 -21.54 0.67
N GLU A 277 -35.66 -22.07 0.46
CA GLU A 277 -35.99 -23.47 0.75
C GLU A 277 -35.17 -24.49 -0.06
N LYS A 278 -34.49 -24.04 -1.12
CA LYS A 278 -33.60 -24.85 -1.96
C LYS A 278 -32.12 -24.65 -1.63
N ASN A 279 -31.80 -23.92 -0.55
CA ASN A 279 -30.45 -23.49 -0.17
C ASN A 279 -29.77 -22.63 -1.24
N LEU A 280 -30.54 -21.82 -1.97
CA LEU A 280 -30.02 -20.82 -2.90
C LEU A 280 -30.09 -19.44 -2.26
N LEU A 281 -29.12 -18.60 -2.55
CA LEU A 281 -29.11 -17.20 -2.10
C LEU A 281 -30.33 -16.46 -2.64
N LYS A 282 -31.10 -15.84 -1.74
CA LYS A 282 -32.17 -14.91 -2.11
C LYS A 282 -31.57 -13.62 -2.59
N ASN A 283 -31.96 -13.18 -3.77
CA ASN A 283 -31.69 -11.83 -4.22
C ASN A 283 -32.82 -10.92 -3.69
N GLY A 284 -32.51 -10.00 -2.77
CA GLY A 284 -33.51 -9.17 -2.10
C GLY A 284 -32.99 -7.80 -1.71
N GLU A 285 -33.92 -6.94 -1.25
CA GLU A 285 -33.60 -5.61 -0.80
C GLU A 285 -32.59 -5.65 0.37
N GLY A 286 -31.50 -4.87 0.25
CA GLY A 286 -30.40 -4.83 1.24
C GLY A 286 -29.31 -5.89 1.05
N PHE A 287 -29.42 -6.74 0.02
CA PHE A 287 -28.36 -7.66 -0.36
C PHE A 287 -27.55 -7.09 -1.53
N TRP A 288 -26.28 -6.92 -1.33
CA TRP A 288 -25.35 -6.58 -2.40
C TRP A 288 -24.63 -7.85 -2.88
N GLY A 289 -25.07 -8.36 -4.05
CA GLY A 289 -24.50 -9.57 -4.64
C GLY A 289 -23.22 -9.31 -5.41
N PHE A 290 -22.25 -8.65 -4.78
CA PHE A 290 -20.98 -8.34 -5.40
C PHE A 290 -20.19 -9.61 -5.72
N ILE A 291 -19.67 -9.71 -6.95
CA ILE A 291 -18.77 -10.77 -7.38
C ILE A 291 -17.41 -10.19 -7.77
N ASP A 292 -17.37 -9.12 -8.57
CA ASP A 292 -16.16 -8.44 -9.02
C ASP A 292 -16.46 -7.02 -9.53
N TRP A 293 -15.43 -6.19 -9.62
CA TRP A 293 -15.47 -4.81 -10.12
C TRP A 293 -15.52 -4.76 -11.66
N THR A 294 -16.44 -5.47 -12.25
CA THR A 294 -16.69 -5.44 -13.70
C THR A 294 -18.17 -5.36 -13.98
N ASP A 295 -18.54 -4.72 -15.11
CA ASP A 295 -19.93 -4.55 -15.50
C ASP A 295 -20.66 -5.89 -15.54
N GLY A 296 -21.80 -5.96 -14.87
CA GLY A 296 -22.66 -7.16 -14.81
C GLY A 296 -22.27 -8.20 -13.74
N LEU A 297 -21.23 -7.96 -12.95
CA LEU A 297 -20.83 -8.83 -11.83
C LEU A 297 -20.95 -8.18 -10.44
N ASN A 298 -21.52 -6.97 -10.36
CA ASN A 298 -21.77 -6.26 -9.10
C ASN A 298 -23.15 -5.59 -9.09
#